data_bbf4602cb251492bdec3742229175c63
#
_entry.id   bbf4602cb251492bdec3742229175c63
#
_cell.length_a   1.000
_cell.length_b   1.000
_cell.length_c   1.000
_cell.angle_alpha   90.00
_cell.angle_beta   90.00
_cell.angle_gamma   90.00
#
_symmetry.space_group_name_H-M   'P 1'
#
loop_
_entity.id
_entity.type
_entity.pdbx_description
1 polymer ?
#
loop_
_entity_poly.entity_id
_entity_poly.type
_entity_poly.pdbx_seq_one_letter_code
_entity_poly.pdbx_strand_id
1 'polypeptide(L)'
;GFIYPVSMGWQWGGGWLSAAGFSDFAGSTIVHACGGAAALAGIIVLGARSGRFTSQGGKRVMVPFAASSIPLTTLGTFLLWFGWFGFNGFSQLAMGTFDDVNAISKIAVNTHLAGAAGTFAGAVVSRLVGGKTDVIMMLNGALAGLVAITAEPLTPSPLAAIIIGTIGSIIMYFGTKMLENLGLDDVVGAIPVHMFAGIFGTLVVPFTNEGTSFGTQFVGTISVVAFSFILSYI
;
A
#
# COMPACT_ATOMS: atom_id res chain seq x y z
N GLY A 1 -10.20 -16.07 5.66
CA GLY A 1 -11.21 -16.28 6.70
C GLY A 1 -10.67 -16.25 8.13
N PHE A 2 -9.32 -16.38 8.33
CA PHE A 2 -8.75 -16.42 9.69
C PHE A 2 -7.74 -15.29 9.94
N ILE A 3 -6.73 -15.13 9.10
CA ILE A 3 -5.61 -14.21 9.33
C ILE A 3 -6.09 -12.76 9.49
N TYR A 4 -6.82 -12.24 8.50
CA TYR A 4 -7.29 -10.86 8.50
C TYR A 4 -8.25 -10.56 9.68
N PRO A 5 -9.31 -11.36 9.97
CA PRO A 5 -10.20 -11.08 11.10
C PRO A 5 -9.49 -11.05 12.45
N VAL A 6 -8.47 -11.89 12.66
CA VAL A 6 -7.70 -11.90 13.91
C VAL A 6 -6.88 -10.61 14.05
N SER A 7 -6.10 -10.24 13.03
CA SER A 7 -5.31 -9.00 13.08
C SER A 7 -6.17 -7.73 13.13
N MET A 8 -7.32 -7.74 12.44
CA MET A 8 -8.33 -6.68 12.52
C MET A 8 -8.87 -6.52 13.95
N GLY A 9 -9.14 -7.62 14.63
CA GLY A 9 -9.61 -7.62 16.02
C GLY A 9 -8.60 -7.00 17.00
N TRP A 10 -7.29 -7.07 16.72
CA TRP A 10 -6.27 -6.44 17.56
C TRP A 10 -6.38 -4.91 17.60
N GLN A 11 -6.82 -4.30 16.53
CA GLN A 11 -6.99 -2.84 16.40
C GLN A 11 -8.46 -2.45 16.48
N TRP A 12 -9.26 -2.74 15.46
CA TRP A 12 -10.63 -2.25 15.33
C TRP A 12 -11.62 -2.99 16.22
N GLY A 13 -11.25 -4.18 16.70
CA GLY A 13 -12.02 -4.94 17.68
C GLY A 13 -11.74 -4.58 19.14
N GLY A 14 -10.99 -3.50 19.41
CA GLY A 14 -10.64 -3.09 20.77
C GLY A 14 -9.60 -3.99 21.45
N GLY A 15 -8.82 -4.74 20.67
CA GLY A 15 -7.79 -5.64 21.17
C GLY A 15 -6.52 -4.92 21.65
N TRP A 16 -5.45 -5.67 21.82
CA TRP A 16 -4.21 -5.21 22.47
C TRP A 16 -3.50 -4.06 21.70
N LEU A 17 -3.59 -4.03 20.37
CA LEU A 17 -3.03 -2.92 19.58
C LEU A 17 -3.79 -1.62 19.82
N SER A 18 -5.13 -1.69 19.89
CA SER A 18 -5.94 -0.55 20.25
C SER A 18 -5.60 -0.04 21.66
N ALA A 19 -5.49 -0.96 22.62
CA ALA A 19 -5.11 -0.62 24.00
C ALA A 19 -3.70 0.00 24.10
N ALA A 20 -2.79 -0.40 23.20
CA ALA A 20 -1.43 0.16 23.11
C ALA A 20 -1.38 1.53 22.41
N GLY A 21 -2.48 2.02 21.84
CA GLY A 21 -2.55 3.29 21.10
C GLY A 21 -2.08 3.21 19.64
N PHE A 22 -2.06 2.01 19.04
CA PHE A 22 -1.83 1.85 17.60
C PHE A 22 -2.98 2.47 16.82
N SER A 23 -2.68 3.23 15.78
CA SER A 23 -3.67 3.89 14.92
C SER A 23 -3.49 3.49 13.46
N ASP A 24 -4.55 2.99 12.87
CA ASP A 24 -4.65 2.70 11.44
C ASP A 24 -6.10 2.96 11.01
N PHE A 25 -6.36 4.16 10.49
CA PHE A 25 -7.72 4.67 10.27
C PHE A 25 -8.54 3.76 9.35
N ALA A 26 -8.01 3.47 8.16
CA ALA A 26 -8.73 2.68 7.17
C ALA A 26 -7.98 1.40 6.75
N GLY A 27 -6.72 1.17 7.16
CA GLY A 27 -6.08 -0.11 6.99
C GLY A 27 -4.82 -0.15 6.12
N SER A 28 -3.94 0.86 6.18
CA SER A 28 -2.61 0.72 5.53
C SER A 28 -1.85 -0.51 6.01
N THR A 29 -1.89 -0.80 7.31
CA THR A 29 -1.31 -2.02 7.88
C THR A 29 -2.33 -3.15 7.97
N ILE A 30 -3.47 -2.91 8.64
CA ILE A 30 -4.45 -3.96 8.97
C ILE A 30 -4.99 -4.66 7.72
N VAL A 31 -5.16 -3.92 6.61
CA VAL A 31 -5.65 -4.48 5.34
C VAL A 31 -4.49 -4.70 4.37
N HIS A 32 -3.80 -3.61 4.01
CA HIS A 32 -2.87 -3.64 2.89
C HIS A 32 -1.56 -4.33 3.20
N ALA A 33 -0.87 -3.98 4.30
CA ALA A 33 0.36 -4.66 4.66
C ALA A 33 0.13 -6.13 5.04
N CYS A 34 -1.00 -6.43 5.69
CA CYS A 34 -1.45 -7.80 5.96
C CYS A 34 -1.59 -8.60 4.65
N GLY A 35 -2.32 -8.08 3.66
CA GLY A 35 -2.51 -8.73 2.36
C GLY A 35 -1.21 -8.87 1.58
N GLY A 36 -0.36 -7.83 1.59
CA GLY A 36 0.94 -7.86 0.92
C GLY A 36 1.94 -8.83 1.56
N ALA A 37 1.89 -9.00 2.90
CA ALA A 37 2.68 -10.00 3.61
C ALA A 37 2.25 -11.44 3.27
N ALA A 38 0.94 -11.67 3.18
CA ALA A 38 0.39 -12.94 2.73
C ALA A 38 0.77 -13.24 1.26
N ALA A 39 0.74 -12.22 0.39
CA ALA A 39 1.17 -12.34 -0.99
C ALA A 39 2.68 -12.68 -1.09
N LEU A 40 3.51 -12.08 -0.25
CA LEU A 40 4.95 -12.40 -0.19
C LEU A 40 5.17 -13.87 0.19
N ALA A 41 4.49 -14.38 1.20
CA ALA A 41 4.53 -15.79 1.57
C ALA A 41 4.11 -16.67 0.39
N GLY A 42 3.01 -16.32 -0.28
CA GLY A 42 2.50 -17.07 -1.43
C GLY A 42 3.48 -17.15 -2.59
N ILE A 43 4.13 -16.05 -2.99
CA ILE A 43 5.09 -16.09 -4.10
C ILE A 43 6.39 -16.84 -3.76
N ILE A 44 6.78 -16.86 -2.47
CA ILE A 44 7.93 -17.66 -2.02
C ILE A 44 7.62 -19.15 -2.15
N VAL A 45 6.43 -19.58 -1.72
CA VAL A 45 6.01 -21.00 -1.78
C VAL A 45 5.75 -21.46 -3.21
N LEU A 46 5.08 -20.64 -4.02
CA LEU A 46 4.74 -21.00 -5.41
C LEU A 46 5.95 -20.92 -6.35
N GLY A 47 6.90 -20.06 -6.04
CA GLY A 47 8.02 -19.76 -6.93
C GLY A 47 7.61 -18.86 -8.11
N ALA A 48 8.60 -18.55 -8.95
CA ALA A 48 8.41 -17.71 -10.12
C ALA A 48 7.72 -18.47 -11.27
N ARG A 49 6.95 -17.75 -12.08
CA ARG A 49 6.37 -18.26 -13.33
C ARG A 49 7.47 -18.79 -14.27
N SER A 50 7.16 -19.86 -15.02
CA SER A 50 8.09 -20.44 -15.99
C SER A 50 8.59 -19.37 -16.98
N GLY A 51 9.91 -19.28 -17.14
CA GLY A 51 10.54 -18.33 -18.05
C GLY A 51 10.65 -16.89 -17.53
N ARG A 52 10.15 -16.58 -16.31
CA ARG A 52 10.25 -15.22 -15.74
C ARG A 52 11.68 -14.81 -15.45
N PHE A 53 12.52 -15.76 -15.04
CA PHE A 53 13.94 -15.54 -14.80
C PHE A 53 14.78 -16.52 -15.63
N THR A 54 15.89 -16.03 -16.21
CA THR A 54 16.87 -16.82 -16.94
C THR A 54 18.26 -16.61 -16.32
N SER A 55 19.21 -17.49 -16.65
CA SER A 55 20.61 -17.32 -16.29
C SER A 55 21.40 -16.86 -17.52
N GLN A 56 22.07 -15.72 -17.41
CA GLN A 56 22.98 -15.22 -18.44
C GLN A 56 24.34 -14.92 -17.79
N GLY A 57 25.37 -15.64 -18.19
CA GLY A 57 26.70 -15.50 -17.62
C GLY A 57 26.76 -15.77 -16.11
N GLY A 58 25.96 -16.70 -15.60
CA GLY A 58 25.88 -17.03 -14.17
C GLY A 58 25.07 -16.04 -13.33
N LYS A 59 24.52 -14.98 -13.93
CA LYS A 59 23.65 -14.02 -13.25
C LYS A 59 22.19 -14.28 -13.60
N ARG A 60 21.31 -14.15 -12.59
CA ARG A 60 19.85 -14.18 -12.79
C ARG A 60 19.43 -12.89 -13.52
N VAL A 61 18.70 -13.04 -14.62
CA VAL A 61 18.16 -11.95 -15.42
C VAL A 61 16.65 -12.11 -15.51
N MET A 62 15.93 -11.03 -15.20
CA MET A 62 14.47 -10.98 -15.31
C MET A 62 14.07 -10.84 -16.79
N VAL A 63 13.13 -11.66 -17.23
CA VAL A 63 12.48 -11.58 -18.54
C VAL A 63 11.19 -10.82 -18.39
N PRO A 64 11.01 -9.66 -19.06
CA PRO A 64 9.78 -8.89 -18.98
C PRO A 64 8.60 -9.69 -19.55
N PHE A 65 7.50 -9.77 -18.79
CA PHE A 65 6.22 -10.27 -19.30
C PHE A 65 5.30 -9.07 -19.54
N ALA A 66 4.82 -8.96 -20.76
CA ALA A 66 3.87 -7.90 -21.10
C ALA A 66 2.54 -8.09 -20.35
N ALA A 67 1.93 -7.00 -19.93
CA ALA A 67 0.56 -7.04 -19.44
C ALA A 67 -0.40 -7.48 -20.55
N SER A 68 -1.38 -8.31 -20.21
CA SER A 68 -2.35 -8.83 -21.18
C SER A 68 -3.20 -7.72 -21.81
N SER A 69 -3.53 -6.69 -21.04
CA SER A 69 -4.31 -5.53 -21.51
C SER A 69 -4.05 -4.29 -20.65
N ILE A 70 -3.33 -3.33 -21.17
CA ILE A 70 -3.11 -2.03 -20.52
C ILE A 70 -4.45 -1.28 -20.30
N PRO A 71 -5.39 -1.23 -21.28
CA PRO A 71 -6.68 -0.58 -21.06
C PRO A 71 -7.47 -1.18 -19.89
N LEU A 72 -7.50 -2.52 -19.77
CA LEU A 72 -8.19 -3.17 -18.64
C LEU A 72 -7.48 -2.91 -17.30
N THR A 73 -6.16 -2.89 -17.27
CA THR A 73 -5.39 -2.52 -16.08
C THR A 73 -5.70 -1.08 -15.65
N THR A 74 -5.78 -0.17 -16.62
CA THR A 74 -6.13 1.24 -16.36
C THR A 74 -7.55 1.35 -15.82
N LEU A 75 -8.52 0.68 -16.45
CA LEU A 75 -9.89 0.65 -15.95
C LEU A 75 -9.98 0.08 -14.53
N GLY A 76 -9.27 -1.03 -14.27
CA GLY A 76 -9.20 -1.63 -12.94
C GLY A 76 -8.64 -0.65 -11.89
N THR A 77 -7.59 0.08 -12.22
CA THR A 77 -7.03 1.11 -11.34
C THR A 77 -8.03 2.24 -11.05
N PHE A 78 -8.78 2.71 -12.06
CA PHE A 78 -9.82 3.71 -11.84
C PHE A 78 -10.98 3.21 -10.99
N LEU A 79 -11.39 1.95 -11.16
CA LEU A 79 -12.42 1.34 -10.32
C LEU A 79 -11.95 1.21 -8.86
N LEU A 80 -10.70 0.81 -8.63
CA LEU A 80 -10.10 0.78 -7.31
C LEU A 80 -10.00 2.18 -6.70
N TRP A 81 -9.56 3.18 -7.47
CA TRP A 81 -9.47 4.57 -7.00
C TRP A 81 -10.86 5.13 -6.64
N PHE A 82 -11.84 4.90 -7.49
CA PHE A 82 -13.22 5.29 -7.20
C PHE A 82 -13.73 4.62 -5.91
N GLY A 83 -13.50 3.31 -5.76
CA GLY A 83 -13.83 2.57 -4.53
C GLY A 83 -13.12 3.10 -3.29
N TRP A 84 -11.93 3.71 -3.47
CA TRP A 84 -11.12 4.22 -2.37
C TRP A 84 -11.73 5.43 -1.65
N PHE A 85 -12.52 6.23 -2.35
CA PHE A 85 -13.32 7.28 -1.70
C PHE A 85 -14.27 6.69 -0.65
N GLY A 86 -14.91 5.56 -0.98
CA GLY A 86 -15.70 4.80 -0.01
C GLY A 86 -14.83 4.12 1.04
N PHE A 87 -13.74 3.49 0.64
CA PHE A 87 -12.84 2.77 1.54
C PHE A 87 -12.31 3.67 2.67
N ASN A 88 -11.76 4.82 2.34
CA ASN A 88 -11.28 5.78 3.32
C ASN A 88 -12.41 6.62 3.93
N GLY A 89 -13.34 7.12 3.12
CA GLY A 89 -14.41 8.01 3.57
C GLY A 89 -15.38 7.35 4.54
N PHE A 90 -15.78 6.10 4.26
CA PHE A 90 -16.72 5.37 5.14
C PHE A 90 -16.02 4.82 6.39
N SER A 91 -14.69 4.79 6.45
CA SER A 91 -13.95 4.49 7.68
C SER A 91 -14.09 5.56 8.74
N GLN A 92 -14.73 6.72 8.44
CA GLN A 92 -15.21 7.68 9.41
C GLN A 92 -16.31 7.08 10.31
N LEU A 93 -17.04 6.07 9.84
CA LEU A 93 -18.07 5.31 10.53
C LEU A 93 -19.29 6.15 11.02
N ALA A 94 -19.34 7.43 10.68
CA ALA A 94 -20.42 8.33 11.03
C ALA A 94 -20.64 9.38 9.93
N MET A 95 -21.88 9.78 9.70
CA MET A 95 -22.28 10.80 8.71
C MET A 95 -23.49 11.62 9.21
N GLY A 96 -23.74 11.60 10.51
CA GLY A 96 -24.94 12.21 11.09
C GLY A 96 -24.78 13.68 11.47
N THR A 97 -23.55 14.17 11.55
CA THR A 97 -23.26 15.55 11.98
C THR A 97 -22.53 16.33 10.88
N PHE A 98 -22.51 17.67 11.02
CA PHE A 98 -21.70 18.52 10.15
C PHE A 98 -20.21 18.16 10.20
N ASP A 99 -19.71 17.85 11.39
CA ASP A 99 -18.31 17.48 11.59
C ASP A 99 -17.96 16.16 10.88
N ASP A 100 -18.85 15.16 10.91
CA ASP A 100 -18.65 13.91 10.18
C ASP A 100 -18.58 14.14 8.66
N VAL A 101 -19.50 14.96 8.11
CA VAL A 101 -19.53 15.27 6.67
C VAL A 101 -18.27 16.06 6.26
N ASN A 102 -17.82 16.99 7.10
CA ASN A 102 -16.59 17.73 6.88
C ASN A 102 -15.35 16.83 6.91
N ALA A 103 -15.31 15.89 7.88
CA ALA A 103 -14.26 14.89 7.96
C ALA A 103 -14.21 14.00 6.69
N ILE A 104 -15.35 13.47 6.24
CA ILE A 104 -15.43 12.65 5.01
C ILE A 104 -14.97 13.47 3.80
N SER A 105 -15.36 14.73 3.70
CA SER A 105 -14.94 15.60 2.61
C SER A 105 -13.41 15.80 2.58
N LYS A 106 -12.80 16.05 3.74
CA LYS A 106 -11.35 16.19 3.89
C LYS A 106 -10.62 14.88 3.56
N ILE A 107 -11.14 13.75 4.05
CA ILE A 107 -10.63 12.41 3.72
C ILE A 107 -10.64 12.18 2.21
N ALA A 108 -11.74 12.53 1.53
CA ALA A 108 -11.85 12.36 0.08
C ALA A 108 -10.81 13.21 -0.68
N VAL A 109 -10.61 14.47 -0.27
CA VAL A 109 -9.58 15.36 -0.85
C VAL A 109 -8.18 14.78 -0.65
N ASN A 110 -7.80 14.42 0.55
CA ASN A 110 -6.47 13.88 0.86
C ASN A 110 -6.23 12.55 0.13
N THR A 111 -7.24 11.67 0.08
CA THR A 111 -7.19 10.42 -0.68
C THR A 111 -6.91 10.68 -2.16
N HIS A 112 -7.65 11.61 -2.77
CA HIS A 112 -7.45 11.97 -4.17
C HIS A 112 -6.06 12.57 -4.44
N LEU A 113 -5.62 13.50 -3.60
CA LEU A 113 -4.31 14.15 -3.74
C LEU A 113 -3.15 13.15 -3.61
N ALA A 114 -3.23 12.21 -2.66
CA ALA A 114 -2.21 11.18 -2.49
C ALA A 114 -2.15 10.22 -3.70
N GLY A 115 -3.30 9.80 -4.24
CA GLY A 115 -3.36 8.97 -5.44
C GLY A 115 -2.83 9.67 -6.68
N ALA A 116 -3.22 10.95 -6.90
CA ALA A 116 -2.74 11.75 -8.02
C ALA A 116 -1.23 12.01 -7.94
N ALA A 117 -0.73 12.38 -6.76
CA ALA A 117 0.69 12.56 -6.53
C ALA A 117 1.49 11.26 -6.73
N GLY A 118 0.94 10.13 -6.29
CA GLY A 118 1.53 8.80 -6.51
C GLY A 118 1.61 8.45 -8.00
N THR A 119 0.57 8.76 -8.79
CA THR A 119 0.57 8.57 -10.24
C THR A 119 1.70 9.38 -10.91
N PHE A 120 1.78 10.66 -10.56
CA PHE A 120 2.82 11.55 -11.10
C PHE A 120 4.23 11.09 -10.70
N ALA A 121 4.42 10.73 -9.45
CA ALA A 121 5.69 10.21 -8.95
C ALA A 121 6.11 8.93 -9.68
N GLY A 122 5.18 8.00 -9.91
CA GLY A 122 5.43 6.78 -10.70
C GLY A 122 5.86 7.08 -12.14
N ALA A 123 5.24 8.08 -12.78
CA ALA A 123 5.66 8.55 -14.11
C ALA A 123 7.08 9.10 -14.09
N VAL A 124 7.37 10.01 -13.15
CA VAL A 124 8.67 10.68 -13.04
C VAL A 124 9.78 9.69 -12.71
N VAL A 125 9.60 8.86 -11.68
CA VAL A 125 10.63 7.91 -11.25
C VAL A 125 10.91 6.86 -12.34
N SER A 126 9.87 6.32 -12.98
CA SER A 126 10.07 5.38 -14.10
C SER A 126 10.81 6.03 -15.27
N ARG A 127 10.55 7.31 -15.55
CA ARG A 127 11.28 8.08 -16.58
C ARG A 127 12.74 8.31 -16.21
N LEU A 128 13.00 8.76 -14.97
CA LEU A 128 14.36 9.12 -14.52
C LEU A 128 15.26 7.89 -14.34
N VAL A 129 14.70 6.82 -13.77
CA VAL A 129 15.47 5.61 -13.42
C VAL A 129 15.41 4.57 -14.55
N GLY A 130 14.23 4.38 -15.14
CA GLY A 130 14.00 3.38 -16.19
C GLY A 130 14.22 3.89 -17.61
N GLY A 131 14.50 5.19 -17.81
CA GLY A 131 14.75 5.82 -19.11
C GLY A 131 13.49 6.14 -19.94
N LYS A 132 12.33 5.60 -19.58
CA LYS A 132 11.03 5.85 -20.21
C LYS A 132 9.92 5.83 -19.19
N THR A 133 8.87 6.60 -19.46
CA THR A 133 7.66 6.55 -18.62
C THR A 133 6.96 5.20 -18.81
N ASP A 134 6.66 4.54 -17.70
CA ASP A 134 6.00 3.25 -17.66
C ASP A 134 4.59 3.38 -17.08
N VAL A 135 3.59 3.06 -17.89
CA VAL A 135 2.17 3.18 -17.52
C VAL A 135 1.82 2.27 -16.33
N ILE A 136 2.39 1.07 -16.26
CA ILE A 136 2.13 0.16 -15.13
C ILE A 136 2.69 0.76 -13.83
N MET A 137 3.87 1.39 -13.88
CA MET A 137 4.45 2.08 -12.74
C MET A 137 3.64 3.32 -12.32
N MET A 138 3.01 4.01 -13.28
CA MET A 138 2.06 5.09 -12.97
C MET A 138 0.82 4.58 -12.25
N LEU A 139 0.21 3.50 -12.75
CA LEU A 139 -1.00 2.91 -12.19
C LEU A 139 -0.73 2.33 -10.78
N ASN A 140 0.36 1.59 -10.62
CA ASN A 140 0.79 1.09 -9.31
C ASN A 140 1.19 2.24 -8.37
N GLY A 141 1.75 3.32 -8.91
CA GLY A 141 2.05 4.53 -8.15
C GLY A 141 0.81 5.20 -7.60
N ALA A 142 -0.28 5.25 -8.38
CA ALA A 142 -1.57 5.72 -7.90
C ALA A 142 -2.04 4.90 -6.70
N LEU A 143 -2.05 3.57 -6.85
CA LEU A 143 -2.49 2.65 -5.79
C LEU A 143 -1.59 2.73 -4.55
N ALA A 144 -0.26 2.83 -4.73
CA ALA A 144 0.67 2.98 -3.61
C ALA A 144 0.48 4.30 -2.86
N GLY A 145 0.16 5.38 -3.56
CA GLY A 145 -0.22 6.66 -2.96
C GLY A 145 -1.52 6.56 -2.14
N LEU A 146 -2.52 5.88 -2.71
CA LEU A 146 -3.79 5.60 -2.01
C LEU A 146 -3.55 4.75 -0.76
N VAL A 147 -2.76 3.69 -0.85
CA VAL A 147 -2.39 2.83 0.29
C VAL A 147 -1.66 3.62 1.37
N ALA A 148 -0.69 4.45 0.99
CA ALA A 148 0.12 5.19 1.95
C ALA A 148 -0.69 6.19 2.79
N ILE A 149 -1.73 6.83 2.21
CA ILE A 149 -2.58 7.77 2.95
C ILE A 149 -3.65 7.08 3.80
N THR A 150 -3.91 5.81 3.58
CA THR A 150 -5.04 5.06 4.16
C THR A 150 -4.95 4.90 5.69
N ALA A 151 -3.72 4.91 6.28
CA ALA A 151 -3.56 4.83 7.73
C ALA A 151 -4.06 6.08 8.46
N GLU A 152 -3.99 7.25 7.81
CA GLU A 152 -4.44 8.51 8.39
C GLU A 152 -4.80 9.50 7.26
N PRO A 153 -6.01 9.40 6.68
CA PRO A 153 -6.42 10.30 5.61
C PRO A 153 -7.04 11.62 6.12
N LEU A 154 -7.35 11.72 7.42
CA LEU A 154 -8.10 12.84 8.01
C LEU A 154 -7.20 13.97 8.51
N THR A 155 -6.15 13.65 9.26
CA THR A 155 -5.31 14.66 9.95
C THR A 155 -4.29 15.37 9.06
N PRO A 156 -3.70 14.75 8.02
CA PRO A 156 -2.74 15.41 7.16
C PRO A 156 -3.31 16.67 6.50
N SER A 157 -2.45 17.68 6.33
CA SER A 157 -2.75 18.78 5.40
C SER A 157 -2.75 18.27 3.95
N PRO A 158 -3.40 18.97 2.99
CA PRO A 158 -3.34 18.60 1.58
C PRO A 158 -1.91 18.44 1.03
N LEU A 159 -0.98 19.29 1.46
CA LEU A 159 0.42 19.17 1.07
C LEU A 159 1.08 17.92 1.67
N ALA A 160 0.80 17.60 2.93
CA ALA A 160 1.29 16.37 3.54
C ALA A 160 0.74 15.13 2.82
N ALA A 161 -0.53 15.12 2.42
CA ALA A 161 -1.11 14.03 1.63
C ALA A 161 -0.41 13.84 0.28
N ILE A 162 -0.07 14.92 -0.43
CA ILE A 162 0.73 14.89 -1.65
C ILE A 162 2.12 14.27 -1.39
N ILE A 163 2.79 14.70 -0.33
CA ILE A 163 4.13 14.18 0.03
C ILE A 163 4.05 12.69 0.37
N ILE A 164 3.07 12.28 1.19
CA ILE A 164 2.86 10.88 1.58
C ILE A 164 2.61 10.01 0.34
N GLY A 165 1.72 10.43 -0.56
CA GLY A 165 1.44 9.70 -1.80
C GLY A 165 2.66 9.61 -2.73
N THR A 166 3.43 10.69 -2.85
CA THR A 166 4.68 10.72 -3.63
C THR A 166 5.70 9.71 -3.09
N ILE A 167 5.96 9.73 -1.78
CA ILE A 167 6.93 8.82 -1.15
C ILE A 167 6.45 7.37 -1.25
N GLY A 168 5.16 7.10 -1.01
CA GLY A 168 4.57 5.77 -1.19
C GLY A 168 4.83 5.19 -2.58
N SER A 169 4.65 5.99 -3.62
CA SER A 169 4.93 5.61 -5.01
C SER A 169 6.42 5.37 -5.28
N ILE A 170 7.31 6.18 -4.71
CA ILE A 170 8.77 5.98 -4.82
C ILE A 170 9.18 4.66 -4.16
N ILE A 171 8.67 4.39 -2.96
CA ILE A 171 8.89 3.12 -2.25
C ILE A 171 8.40 1.94 -3.08
N MET A 172 7.22 2.03 -3.67
CA MET A 172 6.66 1.02 -4.56
C MET A 172 7.59 0.74 -5.74
N TYR A 173 8.09 1.77 -6.42
CA TYR A 173 8.98 1.60 -7.59
C TYR A 173 10.26 0.85 -7.23
N PHE A 174 10.97 1.31 -6.20
CA PHE A 174 12.22 0.65 -5.77
C PHE A 174 11.96 -0.71 -5.14
N GLY A 175 10.84 -0.88 -4.44
CA GLY A 175 10.41 -2.17 -3.92
C GLY A 175 10.16 -3.19 -5.03
N THR A 176 9.54 -2.79 -6.14
CA THR A 176 9.37 -3.64 -7.33
C THR A 176 10.73 -4.09 -7.86
N LYS A 177 11.68 -3.15 -8.03
CA LYS A 177 13.03 -3.48 -8.49
C LYS A 177 13.79 -4.39 -7.51
N MET A 178 13.60 -4.19 -6.21
CA MET A 178 14.19 -5.04 -5.19
C MET A 178 13.68 -6.49 -5.30
N LEU A 179 12.36 -6.69 -5.42
CA LEU A 179 11.79 -8.05 -5.58
C LEU A 179 12.27 -8.72 -6.86
N GLU A 180 12.31 -8.01 -7.98
CA GLU A 180 12.84 -8.51 -9.24
C GLU A 180 14.31 -8.98 -9.09
N ASN A 181 15.14 -8.19 -8.41
CA ASN A 181 16.55 -8.53 -8.16
C ASN A 181 16.69 -9.75 -7.23
N LEU A 182 15.79 -9.93 -6.28
CA LEU A 182 15.73 -11.10 -5.40
C LEU A 182 15.21 -12.35 -6.12
N GLY A 183 14.68 -12.20 -7.35
CA GLY A 183 14.09 -13.29 -8.10
C GLY A 183 12.69 -13.70 -7.61
N LEU A 184 12.00 -12.78 -6.98
CA LEU A 184 10.62 -12.93 -6.55
C LEU A 184 9.68 -12.41 -7.64
N ASP A 185 8.76 -13.24 -8.08
CA ASP A 185 7.84 -12.92 -9.18
C ASP A 185 6.50 -12.41 -8.63
N ASP A 186 6.47 -11.13 -8.33
CA ASP A 186 5.22 -10.43 -8.02
C ASP A 186 4.53 -10.01 -9.32
N VAL A 187 3.46 -10.71 -9.67
CA VAL A 187 2.81 -10.63 -10.99
C VAL A 187 2.28 -9.23 -11.31
N VAL A 188 1.76 -8.54 -10.30
CA VAL A 188 1.08 -7.24 -10.46
C VAL A 188 1.68 -6.10 -9.63
N GLY A 189 2.73 -6.39 -8.87
CA GLY A 189 3.31 -5.42 -7.94
C GLY A 189 2.52 -5.28 -6.64
N ALA A 190 1.83 -6.34 -6.22
CA ALA A 190 0.98 -6.32 -5.03
C ALA A 190 1.79 -6.04 -3.76
N ILE A 191 2.97 -6.64 -3.62
CA ILE A 191 3.78 -6.49 -2.41
C ILE A 191 4.31 -5.06 -2.25
N PRO A 192 4.95 -4.44 -3.26
CA PRO A 192 5.41 -3.05 -3.13
C PRO A 192 4.26 -2.06 -2.93
N VAL A 193 3.13 -2.25 -3.60
CA VAL A 193 1.96 -1.40 -3.48
C VAL A 193 1.32 -1.53 -2.11
N HIS A 194 1.07 -2.74 -1.63
CA HIS A 194 0.26 -2.95 -0.43
C HIS A 194 1.12 -3.10 0.83
N MET A 195 2.19 -3.92 0.81
CA MET A 195 3.02 -4.12 2.00
C MET A 195 3.96 -2.94 2.23
N PHE A 196 4.77 -2.57 1.24
CA PHE A 196 5.79 -1.55 1.48
C PHE A 196 5.19 -0.16 1.65
N ALA A 197 4.27 0.25 0.76
CA ALA A 197 3.60 1.53 0.92
C ALA A 197 2.65 1.54 2.13
N GLY A 198 2.06 0.40 2.52
CA GLY A 198 1.23 0.27 3.71
C GLY A 198 2.03 0.40 5.01
N ILE A 199 3.19 -0.25 5.10
CA ILE A 199 4.13 -0.09 6.22
C ILE A 199 4.53 1.38 6.35
N PHE A 200 4.95 2.01 5.25
CA PHE A 200 5.31 3.42 5.24
C PHE A 200 4.15 4.30 5.71
N GLY A 201 2.95 4.11 5.15
CA GLY A 201 1.77 4.90 5.49
C GLY A 201 1.42 4.85 6.97
N THR A 202 1.58 3.69 7.61
CA THR A 202 1.34 3.55 9.05
C THR A 202 2.45 4.20 9.88
N LEU A 203 3.71 4.09 9.44
CA LEU A 203 4.85 4.68 10.15
C LEU A 203 4.91 6.20 10.05
N VAL A 204 4.26 6.80 9.05
CA VAL A 204 4.21 8.26 8.90
C VAL A 204 3.10 8.92 9.73
N VAL A 205 2.15 8.16 10.26
CA VAL A 205 1.02 8.68 11.06
C VAL A 205 1.45 9.62 12.19
N PRO A 206 2.50 9.32 12.99
CA PRO A 206 2.90 10.21 14.09
C PRO A 206 3.37 11.60 13.67
N PHE A 207 3.70 11.81 12.40
CA PHE A 207 4.07 13.14 11.89
C PHE A 207 2.86 14.02 11.57
N THR A 208 1.67 13.44 11.53
CA THR A 208 0.43 14.15 11.18
C THR A 208 -0.67 13.97 12.23
N ASN A 209 -0.47 13.08 13.21
CA ASN A 209 -1.40 12.80 14.30
C ASN A 209 -0.63 12.71 15.63
N GLU A 210 -0.69 13.79 16.42
CA GLU A 210 0.00 13.90 17.71
C GLU A 210 -0.46 12.89 18.77
N GLY A 211 -1.62 12.28 18.58
CA GLY A 211 -2.16 11.24 19.46
C GLY A 211 -1.47 9.88 19.32
N THR A 212 -0.47 9.74 18.44
CA THR A 212 0.21 8.48 18.12
C THR A 212 1.71 8.55 18.38
N SER A 213 2.36 7.39 18.55
CA SER A 213 3.80 7.31 18.71
C SER A 213 4.44 6.42 17.64
N PHE A 214 5.65 6.77 17.22
CA PHE A 214 6.40 5.95 16.25
C PHE A 214 6.64 4.52 16.77
N GLY A 215 6.94 4.37 18.06
CA GLY A 215 7.17 3.04 18.66
C GLY A 215 5.94 2.14 18.58
N THR A 216 4.77 2.68 18.90
CA THR A 216 3.51 1.93 18.83
C THR A 216 3.16 1.56 17.39
N GLN A 217 3.29 2.51 16.46
CA GLN A 217 3.06 2.26 15.05
C GLN A 217 4.01 1.20 14.47
N PHE A 218 5.28 1.23 14.86
CA PHE A 218 6.27 0.22 14.46
C PHE A 218 5.91 -1.17 15.01
N VAL A 219 5.64 -1.28 16.31
CA VAL A 219 5.28 -2.56 16.95
C VAL A 219 4.01 -3.13 16.33
N GLY A 220 2.97 -2.31 16.14
CA GLY A 220 1.72 -2.76 15.53
C GLY A 220 1.91 -3.25 14.09
N THR A 221 2.63 -2.47 13.30
CA THR A 221 2.91 -2.81 11.90
C THR A 221 3.69 -4.12 11.79
N ILE A 222 4.79 -4.27 12.55
CA ILE A 222 5.59 -5.50 12.47
C ILE A 222 4.81 -6.73 12.98
N SER A 223 3.98 -6.56 14.00
CA SER A 223 3.15 -7.65 14.53
C SER A 223 2.15 -8.17 13.50
N VAL A 224 1.45 -7.27 12.80
CA VAL A 224 0.48 -7.65 11.76
C VAL A 224 1.19 -8.27 10.55
N VAL A 225 2.29 -7.69 10.09
CA VAL A 225 3.06 -8.20 8.94
C VAL A 225 3.64 -9.58 9.26
N ALA A 226 4.29 -9.75 10.42
CA ALA A 226 4.87 -11.02 10.82
C ALA A 226 3.81 -12.11 11.00
N PHE A 227 2.71 -11.81 11.70
CA PHE A 227 1.60 -12.72 11.87
C PHE A 227 1.02 -13.17 10.54
N SER A 228 0.75 -12.22 9.63
CA SER A 228 0.16 -12.53 8.33
C SER A 228 1.11 -13.33 7.46
N PHE A 229 2.40 -12.98 7.43
CA PHE A 229 3.41 -13.72 6.68
C PHE A 229 3.56 -15.16 7.19
N ILE A 230 3.76 -15.33 8.50
CA ILE A 230 4.00 -16.66 9.09
C ILE A 230 2.82 -17.60 8.85
N LEU A 231 1.59 -17.13 9.12
CA LEU A 231 0.40 -17.96 8.95
C LEU A 231 0.01 -18.21 7.49
N SER A 232 0.50 -17.39 6.56
CA SER A 232 0.31 -17.64 5.13
C SER A 232 1.38 -18.54 4.54
N TYR A 233 2.52 -18.66 5.23
CA TYR A 233 3.65 -19.49 4.81
C TYR A 233 3.49 -20.96 5.22
N ILE A 234 2.82 -21.21 6.37
CA ILE A 234 2.54 -22.55 6.90
C ILE A 234 1.37 -23.21 6.16
#